data_754c6d154b97f4bf2e392090a3972656
#
_entry.id   754c6d154b97f4bf2e392090a3972656
#
_cell.length_a   1.000
_cell.length_b   1.000
_cell.length_c   1.000
_cell.angle_alpha   90.00
_cell.angle_beta   90.00
_cell.angle_gamma   90.00
#
_symmetry.space_group_name_H-M   'P 1'
#
loop_
_entity.id
_entity.type
_entity.pdbx_description
1 polymer ?
#
loop_
_entity_poly.entity_id
_entity_poly.type
_entity_poly.pdbx_seq_one_letter_code
_entity_poly.pdbx_strand_id
1 'polypeptide(L)'
;YQSGYAPRTIIDGAIRDRNFADNTVWMTFAVNTIIRELGDPSLLYETVKFNDTEEEYPVYEHIKRSVDFLYNFQGLYGLVRIWGGDWNDCVNYAGLKGKGVSVWLSIAWCRANRQFAEIARWLGKEDDARTADERGKIMEERIEAYGWDEKGGYYLYARTDDDIIMGGSDCDEGKIFLISQLWSVLAGLPRGAEAMEHAEEILETPIGIRLAYPAFSYQRDYIGSMAEKAPGVQDNGGIYLHPSAWKLAVDSILRRPDRVEEGLRKMLPFDTTYGVKCGEPYAMFNSYFAPETGYRAGTPGQSWRTASSSWMLKSVIEYVFGLHAELAGLRIDPCLPLSWTECSIVKVFRDCTYEIFYHGDGTGSDVLALSVNGKTVPADTPIAPVSGETLKIDVTLGKKA
;
A
#
# COMPACT_ATOMS: atom_id res chain seq x y z
N TYR A 1 -16.87 -4.13 -15.22
CA TYR A 1 -17.90 -3.50 -16.07
C TYR A 1 -17.26 -2.64 -17.15
N GLN A 2 -17.99 -2.39 -18.26
CA GLN A 2 -17.54 -1.52 -19.34
C GLN A 2 -17.23 -0.09 -18.86
N SER A 3 -17.87 0.34 -17.79
CA SER A 3 -17.58 1.63 -17.14
C SER A 3 -16.18 1.72 -16.55
N GLY A 4 -15.48 0.60 -16.37
CA GLY A 4 -14.23 0.49 -15.65
C GLY A 4 -14.38 0.13 -14.16
N TYR A 5 -15.59 0.13 -13.62
CA TYR A 5 -15.84 -0.26 -12.24
C TYR A 5 -15.60 -1.77 -12.04
N ALA A 6 -14.88 -2.12 -10.98
CA ALA A 6 -14.65 -3.50 -10.55
C ALA A 6 -15.48 -3.84 -9.31
N PRO A 7 -16.30 -4.91 -9.33
CA PRO A 7 -17.11 -5.32 -8.18
C PRO A 7 -16.22 -5.93 -7.09
N ARG A 8 -16.62 -5.76 -5.83
CA ARG A 8 -15.87 -6.27 -4.69
C ARG A 8 -16.02 -7.77 -4.46
N THR A 9 -17.23 -8.28 -4.63
CA THR A 9 -17.56 -9.62 -4.19
C THR A 9 -18.37 -10.38 -5.24
N ILE A 10 -17.89 -11.59 -5.55
CA ILE A 10 -18.62 -12.56 -6.38
C ILE A 10 -18.89 -13.78 -5.49
N ILE A 11 -20.16 -14.11 -5.26
CA ILE A 11 -20.57 -15.27 -4.46
C ILE A 11 -21.49 -16.13 -5.35
N ASP A 12 -21.18 -17.42 -5.49
CA ASP A 12 -21.90 -18.36 -6.31
C ASP A 12 -22.16 -17.86 -7.75
N GLY A 13 -21.14 -17.21 -8.34
CA GLY A 13 -21.22 -16.63 -9.68
C GLY A 13 -22.04 -15.34 -9.78
N ALA A 14 -22.65 -14.85 -8.70
CA ALA A 14 -23.40 -13.61 -8.66
C ALA A 14 -22.59 -12.48 -8.02
N ILE A 15 -22.62 -11.31 -8.63
CA ILE A 15 -22.02 -10.11 -8.08
C ILE A 15 -22.82 -9.65 -6.88
N ARG A 16 -22.18 -9.54 -5.72
CA ARG A 16 -22.74 -9.06 -4.45
C ARG A 16 -22.00 -7.80 -4.03
N ASP A 17 -22.27 -6.73 -4.76
CA ASP A 17 -21.58 -5.47 -4.54
C ASP A 17 -22.34 -4.55 -3.58
N ARG A 18 -21.59 -3.86 -2.71
CA ARG A 18 -22.09 -2.79 -1.83
C ARG A 18 -21.63 -1.41 -2.31
N ASN A 19 -21.24 -1.29 -3.58
CA ASN A 19 -20.73 -0.03 -4.16
C ASN A 19 -19.47 0.48 -3.46
N PHE A 20 -18.48 -0.41 -3.25
CA PHE A 20 -17.16 -0.01 -2.76
C PHE A 20 -16.32 0.53 -3.92
N ALA A 21 -15.71 1.68 -3.73
CA ALA A 21 -15.00 2.36 -4.80
C ALA A 21 -13.56 1.84 -5.02
N ASP A 22 -12.92 1.32 -3.99
CA ASP A 22 -11.49 0.96 -4.00
C ASP A 22 -11.14 -0.27 -4.84
N ASN A 23 -12.07 -1.20 -5.07
CA ASN A 23 -11.76 -2.43 -5.82
C ASN A 23 -11.15 -2.15 -7.19
N THR A 24 -11.57 -1.07 -7.81
CA THR A 24 -11.13 -0.64 -9.14
C THR A 24 -9.63 -0.31 -9.18
N VAL A 25 -9.06 0.26 -8.11
CA VAL A 25 -7.63 0.64 -8.09
C VAL A 25 -6.71 -0.59 -8.04
N TRP A 26 -7.16 -1.68 -7.43
CA TRP A 26 -6.36 -2.88 -7.25
C TRP A 26 -6.08 -3.63 -8.56
N MET A 27 -6.92 -3.47 -9.58
CA MET A 27 -6.71 -4.09 -10.90
C MET A 27 -5.41 -3.60 -11.53
N THR A 28 -5.16 -2.29 -11.53
CA THR A 28 -3.94 -1.71 -12.08
C THR A 28 -2.71 -2.18 -11.33
N PHE A 29 -2.77 -2.24 -9.99
CA PHE A 29 -1.66 -2.76 -9.18
C PHE A 29 -1.35 -4.22 -9.47
N ALA A 30 -2.37 -5.07 -9.62
CA ALA A 30 -2.20 -6.49 -9.93
C ALA A 30 -1.54 -6.68 -11.31
N VAL A 31 -2.09 -6.06 -12.34
CA VAL A 31 -1.55 -6.14 -13.70
C VAL A 31 -0.12 -5.61 -13.76
N ASN A 32 0.15 -4.44 -13.17
CA ASN A 32 1.49 -3.86 -13.12
C ASN A 32 2.50 -4.80 -12.44
N THR A 33 2.12 -5.44 -11.34
CA THR A 33 2.98 -6.39 -10.64
C THR A 33 3.30 -7.61 -11.54
N ILE A 34 2.28 -8.18 -12.18
CA ILE A 34 2.44 -9.35 -13.04
C ILE A 34 3.34 -9.05 -14.24
N ILE A 35 3.11 -7.96 -14.97
CA ILE A 35 3.93 -7.65 -16.15
C ILE A 35 5.38 -7.31 -15.78
N ARG A 36 5.61 -6.71 -14.61
CA ARG A 36 6.97 -6.46 -14.11
C ARG A 36 7.68 -7.76 -13.71
N GLU A 37 7.00 -8.73 -13.13
CA GLU A 37 7.58 -10.06 -12.85
C GLU A 37 7.82 -10.85 -14.13
N LEU A 38 6.90 -10.85 -15.08
CA LEU A 38 7.04 -11.58 -16.34
C LEU A 38 8.01 -10.92 -17.33
N GLY A 39 8.07 -9.58 -17.37
CA GLY A 39 8.81 -8.81 -18.37
C GLY A 39 8.23 -8.91 -19.78
N ASP A 40 6.98 -9.35 -19.90
CA ASP A 40 6.31 -9.65 -21.15
C ASP A 40 4.99 -8.86 -21.23
N PRO A 41 4.77 -8.05 -22.29
CA PRO A 41 3.54 -7.31 -22.50
C PRO A 41 2.38 -8.17 -23.02
N SER A 42 2.56 -9.44 -23.33
CA SER A 42 1.54 -10.30 -23.95
C SER A 42 0.23 -10.31 -23.18
N LEU A 43 0.29 -10.36 -21.86
CA LEU A 43 -0.90 -10.27 -21.00
C LEU A 43 -1.77 -9.04 -21.30
N LEU A 44 -1.17 -7.92 -21.71
CA LEU A 44 -1.91 -6.68 -21.96
C LEU A 44 -2.73 -6.75 -23.26
N TYR A 45 -2.41 -7.68 -24.14
CA TYR A 45 -3.13 -7.92 -25.39
C TYR A 45 -4.13 -9.08 -25.30
N GLU A 46 -4.06 -9.89 -24.22
CA GLU A 46 -5.08 -10.91 -23.95
C GLU A 46 -6.46 -10.27 -23.84
N THR A 47 -7.47 -10.89 -24.46
CA THR A 47 -8.82 -10.34 -24.48
C THR A 47 -9.74 -11.03 -23.47
N VAL A 48 -10.52 -10.23 -22.75
CA VAL A 48 -11.48 -10.68 -21.74
C VAL A 48 -12.77 -9.87 -21.86
N LYS A 49 -13.90 -10.48 -21.57
CA LYS A 49 -15.20 -9.78 -21.54
C LYS A 49 -15.31 -8.93 -20.27
N PHE A 50 -15.96 -7.78 -20.38
CA PHE A 50 -16.54 -7.14 -19.20
C PHE A 50 -17.81 -7.92 -18.79
N ASN A 51 -18.19 -7.82 -17.52
CA ASN A 51 -19.36 -8.56 -17.02
C ASN A 51 -20.69 -8.15 -17.67
N ASP A 52 -20.76 -6.98 -18.28
CA ASP A 52 -21.96 -6.37 -18.85
C ASP A 52 -21.90 -6.26 -20.39
N THR A 53 -21.06 -7.05 -21.05
CA THR A 53 -20.98 -7.15 -22.52
C THR A 53 -20.53 -8.54 -22.97
N GLU A 54 -20.94 -8.92 -24.18
CA GLU A 54 -20.43 -10.10 -24.87
C GLU A 54 -19.14 -9.83 -25.66
N GLU A 55 -18.76 -8.57 -25.83
CA GLU A 55 -17.56 -8.19 -26.54
C GLU A 55 -16.32 -8.36 -25.65
N GLU A 56 -15.22 -8.80 -26.25
CA GLU A 56 -13.94 -8.95 -25.60
C GLU A 56 -13.06 -7.73 -25.83
N TYR A 57 -12.33 -7.34 -24.79
CA TYR A 57 -11.41 -6.21 -24.82
C TYR A 57 -10.04 -6.60 -24.25
N PRO A 58 -8.93 -6.03 -24.76
CA PRO A 58 -7.61 -6.27 -24.20
C PRO A 58 -7.54 -5.91 -22.71
N VAL A 59 -6.72 -6.64 -21.93
CA VAL A 59 -6.44 -6.32 -20.52
C VAL A 59 -5.97 -4.87 -20.36
N TYR A 60 -5.22 -4.35 -21.34
CA TYR A 60 -4.85 -2.93 -21.39
C TYR A 60 -6.07 -2.01 -21.28
N GLU A 61 -7.14 -2.31 -22.03
CA GLU A 61 -8.37 -1.51 -22.02
C GLU A 61 -9.09 -1.61 -20.66
N HIS A 62 -9.03 -2.77 -19.99
CA HIS A 62 -9.60 -2.93 -18.66
C HIS A 62 -8.91 -2.04 -17.62
N ILE A 63 -7.57 -2.01 -17.60
CA ILE A 63 -6.85 -1.14 -16.65
C ILE A 63 -7.00 0.33 -17.01
N LYS A 64 -7.03 0.69 -18.30
CA LYS A 64 -7.29 2.06 -18.74
C LYS A 64 -8.66 2.54 -18.24
N ARG A 65 -9.71 1.77 -18.50
CA ARG A 65 -11.07 2.14 -18.04
C ARG A 65 -11.16 2.19 -16.52
N SER A 66 -10.43 1.35 -15.78
CA SER A 66 -10.43 1.40 -14.32
C SER A 66 -9.84 2.70 -13.78
N VAL A 67 -8.73 3.16 -14.36
CA VAL A 67 -8.10 4.44 -14.00
C VAL A 67 -9.00 5.62 -14.41
N ASP A 68 -9.58 5.56 -15.62
CA ASP A 68 -10.51 6.56 -16.13
C ASP A 68 -11.78 6.65 -15.27
N PHE A 69 -12.33 5.50 -14.84
CA PHE A 69 -13.51 5.45 -13.99
C PHE A 69 -13.28 6.21 -12.69
N LEU A 70 -12.22 5.91 -11.96
CA LEU A 70 -11.95 6.57 -10.68
C LEU A 70 -11.68 8.06 -10.84
N TYR A 71 -10.97 8.48 -11.91
CA TYR A 71 -10.75 9.89 -12.19
C TYR A 71 -12.06 10.64 -12.46
N ASN A 72 -13.00 10.02 -13.17
CA ASN A 72 -14.29 10.61 -13.51
C ASN A 72 -15.34 10.48 -12.39
N PHE A 73 -15.13 9.54 -11.46
CA PHE A 73 -16.00 9.28 -10.30
C PHE A 73 -15.69 10.24 -9.15
N GLN A 74 -15.89 11.53 -9.39
CA GLN A 74 -15.56 12.62 -8.49
C GLN A 74 -16.73 13.05 -7.63
N GLY A 75 -16.43 13.39 -6.36
CA GLY A 75 -17.34 14.04 -5.41
C GLY A 75 -16.86 15.44 -5.08
N LEU A 76 -16.96 15.82 -3.79
CA LEU A 76 -16.52 17.12 -3.28
C LEU A 76 -15.07 17.41 -3.71
N TYR A 77 -14.79 18.64 -4.13
CA TYR A 77 -13.47 19.16 -4.47
C TYR A 77 -12.77 18.40 -5.63
N GLY A 78 -13.51 17.58 -6.38
CA GLY A 78 -12.94 16.79 -7.47
C GLY A 78 -12.07 15.60 -7.01
N LEU A 79 -12.16 15.21 -5.74
CA LEU A 79 -11.56 14.00 -5.21
C LEU A 79 -12.41 12.77 -5.53
N VAL A 80 -11.85 11.57 -5.42
CA VAL A 80 -12.55 10.31 -5.73
C VAL A 80 -13.63 10.05 -4.68
N ARG A 81 -14.85 9.70 -5.12
CA ARG A 81 -15.96 9.38 -4.22
C ARG A 81 -15.65 8.17 -3.36
N ILE A 82 -16.03 8.23 -2.07
CA ILE A 82 -15.96 7.08 -1.17
C ILE A 82 -17.12 6.10 -1.41
N TRP A 83 -18.26 6.60 -1.89
CA TRP A 83 -19.48 5.84 -2.17
C TRP A 83 -19.96 5.03 -0.96
N GLY A 84 -20.13 3.69 -1.09
CA GLY A 84 -20.50 2.78 0.01
C GLY A 84 -19.31 2.30 0.85
N GLY A 85 -18.13 2.87 0.65
CA GLY A 85 -16.89 2.58 1.37
C GLY A 85 -15.67 2.48 0.47
N ASP A 86 -14.51 2.39 1.09
CA ASP A 86 -13.22 2.14 0.46
C ASP A 86 -12.52 0.93 1.12
N TRP A 87 -11.18 0.90 1.20
CA TRP A 87 -10.43 -0.16 1.86
C TRP A 87 -10.90 -0.40 3.30
N ASN A 88 -11.26 0.66 4.01
CA ASN A 88 -11.91 0.55 5.31
C ASN A 88 -13.43 0.44 5.12
N ASP A 89 -13.88 -0.78 4.86
CA ASP A 89 -15.31 -1.08 4.61
C ASP A 89 -16.24 -0.77 5.78
N CYS A 90 -15.71 -0.41 6.92
CA CYS A 90 -16.48 0.05 8.06
C CYS A 90 -16.84 1.53 8.03
N VAL A 91 -16.22 2.32 7.12
CA VAL A 91 -16.59 3.73 6.85
C VAL A 91 -17.61 3.76 5.70
N ASN A 92 -18.76 3.14 5.91
CA ASN A 92 -19.71 2.86 4.84
C ASN A 92 -20.93 3.81 4.80
N TYR A 93 -20.94 4.89 5.60
CA TYR A 93 -22.00 5.90 5.58
C TYR A 93 -21.52 7.26 5.07
N ALA A 94 -20.24 7.45 4.84
CA ALA A 94 -19.66 8.73 4.47
C ALA A 94 -20.09 9.26 3.09
N GLY A 95 -20.43 8.38 2.14
CA GLY A 95 -20.67 8.74 0.72
C GLY A 95 -22.01 8.27 0.14
N LEU A 96 -23.01 7.96 0.96
CA LEU A 96 -24.28 7.37 0.49
C LEU A 96 -25.12 8.32 -0.38
N LYS A 97 -24.96 9.65 -0.23
CA LYS A 97 -25.63 10.67 -1.07
C LYS A 97 -24.84 10.99 -2.36
N GLY A 98 -23.68 10.33 -2.56
CA GLY A 98 -22.87 10.44 -3.77
C GLY A 98 -22.01 11.71 -3.89
N LYS A 99 -21.73 12.43 -2.80
CA LYS A 99 -20.85 13.58 -2.75
C LYS A 99 -19.57 13.33 -1.95
N GLY A 100 -19.64 12.47 -0.92
CA GLY A 100 -18.53 12.17 -0.02
C GLY A 100 -17.34 11.58 -0.77
N VAL A 101 -16.13 11.90 -0.30
CA VAL A 101 -14.87 11.55 -0.97
C VAL A 101 -13.90 10.86 -0.02
N SER A 102 -13.09 9.95 -0.56
CA SER A 102 -11.95 9.35 0.11
C SER A 102 -10.67 10.04 -0.34
N VAL A 103 -9.98 10.69 0.60
CA VAL A 103 -8.64 11.24 0.37
C VAL A 103 -7.66 10.10 0.14
N TRP A 104 -7.76 9.04 0.98
CA TRP A 104 -6.94 7.84 0.81
C TRP A 104 -7.07 7.24 -0.60
N LEU A 105 -8.30 7.04 -1.12
CA LEU A 105 -8.50 6.46 -2.44
C LEU A 105 -7.99 7.37 -3.55
N SER A 106 -8.10 8.69 -3.38
CA SER A 106 -7.53 9.67 -4.30
C SER A 106 -6.00 9.57 -4.36
N ILE A 107 -5.35 9.36 -3.21
CA ILE A 107 -3.90 9.11 -3.10
C ILE A 107 -3.53 7.77 -3.76
N ALA A 108 -4.28 6.70 -3.47
CA ALA A 108 -4.07 5.38 -4.07
C ALA A 108 -4.24 5.42 -5.61
N TRP A 109 -5.22 6.19 -6.08
CA TRP A 109 -5.42 6.42 -7.50
C TRP A 109 -4.21 7.09 -8.17
N CYS A 110 -3.57 8.08 -7.54
CA CYS A 110 -2.36 8.72 -8.08
C CYS A 110 -1.26 7.69 -8.36
N ARG A 111 -1.05 6.72 -7.45
CA ARG A 111 -0.09 5.62 -7.67
C ARG A 111 -0.51 4.73 -8.84
N ALA A 112 -1.77 4.29 -8.89
CA ALA A 112 -2.29 3.46 -9.97
C ALA A 112 -2.20 4.14 -11.34
N ASN A 113 -2.55 5.42 -11.38
CA ASN A 113 -2.48 6.24 -12.59
C ASN A 113 -1.04 6.39 -13.11
N ARG A 114 -0.06 6.59 -12.22
CA ARG A 114 1.36 6.63 -12.57
C ARG A 114 1.83 5.29 -13.14
N GLN A 115 1.45 4.18 -12.51
CA GLN A 115 1.77 2.85 -13.03
C GLN A 115 1.12 2.60 -14.40
N PHE A 116 -0.10 3.05 -14.61
CA PHE A 116 -0.74 2.99 -15.92
C PHE A 116 0.01 3.83 -16.96
N ALA A 117 0.46 5.04 -16.62
CA ALA A 117 1.26 5.88 -17.52
C ALA A 117 2.57 5.20 -17.92
N GLU A 118 3.24 4.51 -16.98
CA GLU A 118 4.46 3.73 -17.27
C GLU A 118 4.18 2.58 -18.25
N ILE A 119 3.07 1.84 -18.04
CA ILE A 119 2.62 0.77 -18.95
C ILE A 119 2.33 1.33 -20.34
N ALA A 120 1.62 2.45 -20.41
CA ALA A 120 1.28 3.11 -21.67
C ALA A 120 2.55 3.51 -22.46
N ARG A 121 3.55 4.11 -21.79
CA ARG A 121 4.84 4.44 -22.41
C ARG A 121 5.57 3.19 -22.90
N TRP A 122 5.61 2.15 -22.10
CA TRP A 122 6.25 0.89 -22.48
C TRP A 122 5.65 0.29 -23.75
N LEU A 123 4.33 0.50 -23.96
CA LEU A 123 3.62 0.07 -25.17
C LEU A 123 3.65 1.11 -26.32
N GLY A 124 4.34 2.24 -26.15
CA GLY A 124 4.36 3.34 -27.14
C GLY A 124 3.03 4.10 -27.26
N LYS A 125 2.15 4.02 -26.26
CA LYS A 125 0.86 4.73 -26.22
C LYS A 125 1.02 6.10 -25.54
N GLU A 126 1.77 6.98 -26.20
CA GLU A 126 2.19 8.28 -25.64
C GLU A 126 1.03 9.22 -25.28
N ASP A 127 -0.07 9.18 -26.04
CA ASP A 127 -1.25 10.02 -25.75
C ASP A 127 -1.95 9.60 -24.46
N ASP A 128 -2.07 8.29 -24.22
CA ASP A 128 -2.62 7.76 -22.98
C ASP A 128 -1.71 8.11 -21.79
N ALA A 129 -0.39 7.98 -21.96
CA ALA A 129 0.58 8.32 -20.93
C ALA A 129 0.53 9.81 -20.56
N ARG A 130 0.50 10.70 -21.57
CA ARG A 130 0.39 12.15 -21.36
C ARG A 130 -0.90 12.52 -20.64
N THR A 131 -2.03 11.94 -21.05
CA THR A 131 -3.33 12.16 -20.38
C THR A 131 -3.28 11.72 -18.91
N ALA A 132 -2.65 10.58 -18.64
CA ALA A 132 -2.49 10.09 -17.27
C ALA A 132 -1.61 11.05 -16.43
N ASP A 133 -0.50 11.56 -16.96
CA ASP A 133 0.36 12.52 -16.26
C ASP A 133 -0.37 13.83 -15.94
N GLU A 134 -1.11 14.39 -16.89
CA GLU A 134 -1.90 15.60 -16.68
C GLU A 134 -2.97 15.42 -15.60
N ARG A 135 -3.68 14.30 -15.63
CA ARG A 135 -4.69 13.95 -14.59
C ARG A 135 -4.06 13.68 -13.24
N GLY A 136 -2.89 13.02 -13.21
CA GLY A 136 -2.13 12.79 -11.99
C GLY A 136 -1.79 14.09 -11.29
N LYS A 137 -1.23 15.06 -12.02
CA LYS A 137 -0.92 16.39 -11.49
C LYS A 137 -2.15 17.11 -10.93
N ILE A 138 -3.27 17.10 -11.67
CA ILE A 138 -4.52 17.72 -11.21
C ILE A 138 -5.01 17.07 -9.92
N MET A 139 -4.95 15.74 -9.78
CA MET A 139 -5.40 15.05 -8.57
C MET A 139 -4.46 15.34 -7.40
N GLU A 140 -3.15 15.36 -7.61
CA GLU A 140 -2.17 15.74 -6.57
C GLU A 140 -2.42 17.16 -6.07
N GLU A 141 -2.66 18.14 -6.95
CA GLU A 141 -3.01 19.51 -6.57
C GLU A 141 -4.31 19.57 -5.73
N ARG A 142 -5.32 18.75 -6.06
CA ARG A 142 -6.57 18.66 -5.28
C ARG A 142 -6.37 18.01 -3.93
N ILE A 143 -5.55 16.96 -3.84
CA ILE A 143 -5.21 16.30 -2.57
C ILE A 143 -4.49 17.30 -1.64
N GLU A 144 -3.51 18.04 -2.15
CA GLU A 144 -2.79 19.05 -1.37
C GLU A 144 -3.72 20.18 -0.90
N ALA A 145 -4.65 20.62 -1.73
CA ALA A 145 -5.55 21.73 -1.41
C ALA A 145 -6.70 21.37 -0.46
N TYR A 146 -7.22 20.13 -0.55
CA TYR A 146 -8.46 19.75 0.14
C TYR A 146 -8.35 18.49 1.01
N GLY A 147 -7.26 17.76 0.88
CA GLY A 147 -6.95 16.55 1.63
C GLY A 147 -5.86 16.71 2.70
N TRP A 148 -5.20 17.86 2.79
CA TRP A 148 -4.18 18.15 3.80
C TRP A 148 -4.76 18.93 4.98
N ASP A 149 -4.38 18.55 6.21
CA ASP A 149 -4.66 19.28 7.44
C ASP A 149 -3.44 20.09 7.87
N GLU A 150 -3.43 21.38 7.59
CA GLU A 150 -2.30 22.28 7.92
C GLU A 150 -1.99 22.34 9.42
N LYS A 151 -3.00 22.20 10.28
CA LYS A 151 -2.83 22.21 11.74
C LYS A 151 -2.27 20.89 12.25
N GLY A 152 -2.71 19.78 11.66
CA GLY A 152 -2.29 18.42 12.04
C GLY A 152 -0.95 18.02 11.43
N GLY A 153 -0.57 18.59 10.28
CA GLY A 153 0.61 18.20 9.53
C GLY A 153 0.49 16.82 8.87
N TYR A 154 -0.72 16.43 8.44
CA TYR A 154 -0.96 15.14 7.83
C TYR A 154 -2.20 15.14 6.91
N TYR A 155 -2.36 14.09 6.10
CA TYR A 155 -3.50 13.96 5.20
C TYR A 155 -4.76 13.50 5.93
N LEU A 156 -5.89 14.12 5.59
CA LEU A 156 -7.22 13.67 5.99
C LEU A 156 -7.48 12.24 5.50
N TYR A 157 -8.48 11.58 6.09
CA TYR A 157 -8.92 10.30 5.59
C TYR A 157 -10.02 10.45 4.53
N ALA A 158 -11.07 11.18 4.85
CA ALA A 158 -12.25 11.37 4.01
C ALA A 158 -12.98 12.66 4.34
N ARG A 159 -13.91 13.04 3.45
CA ARG A 159 -14.95 14.03 3.70
C ARG A 159 -16.30 13.42 3.38
N THR A 160 -17.26 13.59 4.26
CA THR A 160 -18.61 13.02 4.10
C THR A 160 -19.42 13.76 3.03
N ASP A 161 -20.61 13.25 2.71
CA ASP A 161 -21.57 13.91 1.81
C ASP A 161 -21.96 15.35 2.26
N ASP A 162 -21.92 15.61 3.56
CA ASP A 162 -22.23 16.90 4.16
C ASP A 162 -20.95 17.69 4.52
N ASP A 163 -19.82 17.34 3.91
CA ASP A 163 -18.49 17.94 4.08
C ASP A 163 -17.92 17.87 5.51
N ILE A 164 -18.37 16.92 6.31
CA ILE A 164 -17.77 16.66 7.62
C ILE A 164 -16.39 16.00 7.39
N ILE A 165 -15.35 16.57 8.00
CA ILE A 165 -13.98 16.05 7.93
C ILE A 165 -13.84 14.79 8.77
N MET A 166 -13.18 13.79 8.23
CA MET A 166 -12.73 12.58 8.93
C MET A 166 -11.20 12.49 8.82
N GLY A 167 -10.54 12.29 9.94
CA GLY A 167 -9.07 12.24 9.98
C GLY A 167 -8.43 13.62 10.02
N GLY A 168 -9.05 14.60 10.68
CA GLY A 168 -8.52 15.94 10.88
C GLY A 168 -8.29 16.26 12.36
N SER A 169 -7.30 17.09 12.66
CA SER A 169 -6.85 17.43 14.02
C SER A 169 -7.94 18.07 14.89
N ASP A 170 -8.93 18.71 14.29
CA ASP A 170 -10.06 19.32 14.98
C ASP A 170 -11.23 18.35 15.26
N CYS A 171 -11.16 17.10 14.78
CA CYS A 171 -12.13 16.08 15.14
C CYS A 171 -11.98 15.69 16.61
N ASP A 172 -13.09 15.37 17.30
CA ASP A 172 -13.03 14.87 18.68
C ASP A 172 -12.43 13.45 18.74
N GLU A 173 -12.88 12.58 17.82
CA GLU A 173 -12.45 11.19 17.64
C GLU A 173 -12.09 10.96 16.17
N GLY A 174 -11.27 9.96 15.89
CA GLY A 174 -10.78 9.71 14.52
C GLY A 174 -10.00 10.88 13.95
N LYS A 175 -9.17 11.54 14.77
CA LYS A 175 -8.36 12.71 14.35
C LYS A 175 -7.38 12.38 13.25
N ILE A 176 -6.87 11.16 13.24
CA ILE A 176 -5.90 10.68 12.25
C ILE A 176 -6.16 9.24 11.88
N PHE A 177 -5.98 8.91 10.59
CA PHE A 177 -6.02 7.56 10.06
C PHE A 177 -4.68 7.22 9.41
N LEU A 178 -4.13 6.07 9.74
CA LEU A 178 -2.82 5.61 9.32
C LEU A 178 -2.70 5.47 7.79
N ILE A 179 -3.75 4.94 7.15
CA ILE A 179 -3.65 4.51 5.74
C ILE A 179 -3.42 5.66 4.77
N SER A 180 -3.97 6.84 5.02
CA SER A 180 -3.70 8.02 4.19
C SER A 180 -2.23 8.42 4.23
N GLN A 181 -1.60 8.33 5.40
CA GLN A 181 -0.20 8.70 5.60
C GLN A 181 0.74 7.68 4.94
N LEU A 182 0.47 6.39 5.11
CA LEU A 182 1.24 5.34 4.45
C LEU A 182 1.18 5.46 2.93
N TRP A 183 -0.02 5.65 2.40
CA TRP A 183 -0.22 5.71 0.96
C TRP A 183 0.28 7.01 0.34
N SER A 184 0.39 8.11 1.09
CA SER A 184 1.03 9.33 0.61
C SER A 184 2.51 9.09 0.27
N VAL A 185 3.23 8.31 1.10
CA VAL A 185 4.61 7.88 0.81
C VAL A 185 4.64 6.88 -0.35
N LEU A 186 3.78 5.86 -0.32
CA LEU A 186 3.71 4.85 -1.40
C LEU A 186 3.35 5.45 -2.75
N ALA A 187 2.57 6.51 -2.78
CA ALA A 187 2.24 7.27 -3.99
C ALA A 187 3.27 8.36 -4.31
N GLY A 188 4.26 8.61 -3.46
CA GLY A 188 5.29 9.62 -3.67
C GLY A 188 4.77 11.06 -3.64
N LEU A 189 3.77 11.34 -2.79
CA LEU A 189 3.32 12.71 -2.57
C LEU A 189 4.38 13.53 -1.82
N PRO A 190 4.46 14.84 -2.07
CA PRO A 190 5.56 15.68 -1.58
C PRO A 190 5.66 15.75 -0.04
N ARG A 191 4.52 15.71 0.67
CA ARG A 191 4.45 15.78 2.13
C ARG A 191 4.35 14.41 2.80
N GLY A 192 4.58 13.30 2.07
CA GLY A 192 4.42 11.95 2.61
C GLY A 192 5.30 11.64 3.82
N ALA A 193 6.57 12.08 3.80
CA ALA A 193 7.50 11.89 4.92
C ALA A 193 7.04 12.68 6.16
N GLU A 194 6.67 13.95 6.01
CA GLU A 194 6.12 14.82 7.06
C GLU A 194 4.86 14.18 7.69
N ALA A 195 3.92 13.73 6.84
CA ALA A 195 2.69 13.08 7.28
C ALA A 195 2.95 11.82 8.11
N MET A 196 3.98 11.03 7.74
CA MET A 196 4.35 9.83 8.50
C MET A 196 5.00 10.15 9.84
N GLU A 197 5.81 11.21 9.94
CA GLU A 197 6.39 11.65 11.22
C GLU A 197 5.29 11.99 12.23
N HIS A 198 4.34 12.84 11.84
CA HIS A 198 3.19 13.18 12.70
C HIS A 198 2.29 11.97 13.00
N ALA A 199 2.10 11.06 12.03
CA ALA A 199 1.32 9.86 12.25
C ALA A 199 1.97 8.94 13.30
N GLU A 200 3.27 8.76 13.26
CA GLU A 200 4.00 7.94 14.24
C GLU A 200 3.92 8.53 15.65
N GLU A 201 4.06 9.85 15.80
CA GLU A 201 3.92 10.52 17.10
C GLU A 201 2.57 10.26 17.77
N ILE A 202 1.49 10.15 16.96
CA ILE A 202 0.12 10.01 17.46
C ILE A 202 -0.32 8.54 17.55
N LEU A 203 0.04 7.72 16.54
CA LEU A 203 -0.51 6.39 16.36
C LEU A 203 0.38 5.27 16.90
N GLU A 204 1.70 5.49 17.03
CA GLU A 204 2.63 4.44 17.47
C GLU A 204 2.36 4.05 18.92
N THR A 205 2.49 2.76 19.21
CA THR A 205 2.38 2.19 20.57
C THR A 205 3.48 1.17 20.79
N PRO A 206 3.75 0.77 22.04
CA PRO A 206 4.70 -0.32 22.31
C PRO A 206 4.37 -1.63 21.58
N ILE A 207 3.08 -1.88 21.26
CA ILE A 207 2.61 -3.15 20.66
C ILE A 207 2.64 -3.08 19.12
N GLY A 208 2.45 -1.89 18.54
CA GLY A 208 2.36 -1.64 17.13
C GLY A 208 1.66 -0.32 16.83
N ILE A 209 1.48 0.01 15.56
CA ILE A 209 0.85 1.25 15.13
C ILE A 209 -0.67 1.09 14.99
N ARG A 210 -1.44 2.01 15.57
CA ARG A 210 -2.91 2.04 15.49
C ARG A 210 -3.38 2.39 14.08
N LEU A 211 -4.54 1.85 13.70
CA LEU A 211 -5.19 2.21 12.43
C LEU A 211 -5.76 3.65 12.45
N ALA A 212 -6.31 4.06 13.58
CA ALA A 212 -6.87 5.39 13.79
C ALA A 212 -6.81 5.79 15.27
N TYR A 213 -6.82 7.10 15.56
CA TYR A 213 -6.83 7.60 16.94
C TYR A 213 -7.43 9.02 17.03
N PRO A 214 -8.12 9.35 18.14
CA PRO A 214 -8.73 8.44 19.11
C PRO A 214 -9.75 7.51 18.45
N ALA A 215 -9.92 6.31 19.00
CA ALA A 215 -10.97 5.40 18.54
C ALA A 215 -12.36 5.98 18.82
N PHE A 216 -13.35 5.60 18.01
CA PHE A 216 -14.72 6.04 18.20
C PHE A 216 -15.36 5.33 19.39
N SER A 217 -15.93 6.12 20.33
CA SER A 217 -16.57 5.61 21.54
C SER A 217 -18.08 5.40 21.40
N TYR A 218 -18.69 6.00 20.36
CA TYR A 218 -20.10 5.85 20.04
C TYR A 218 -20.38 6.00 18.55
N GLN A 219 -21.55 5.50 18.13
CA GLN A 219 -22.00 5.58 16.76
C GLN A 219 -22.27 7.02 16.33
N ARG A 220 -21.83 7.35 15.12
CA ARG A 220 -22.13 8.62 14.44
C ARG A 220 -22.78 8.34 13.09
N ASP A 221 -23.70 9.17 12.67
CA ASP A 221 -24.50 8.96 11.46
C ASP A 221 -23.71 8.86 10.16
N TYR A 222 -22.46 9.34 10.17
CA TYR A 222 -21.62 9.41 8.98
C TYR A 222 -20.47 8.36 8.94
N ILE A 223 -20.24 7.62 10.02
CA ILE A 223 -19.10 6.68 10.08
C ILE A 223 -19.46 5.30 9.54
N GLY A 224 -20.65 4.79 9.87
CA GLY A 224 -21.03 3.43 9.55
C GLY A 224 -20.63 2.44 10.64
N SER A 225 -20.28 1.19 10.25
CA SER A 225 -20.07 0.09 11.19
C SER A 225 -18.77 0.13 12.00
N MET A 226 -17.90 1.13 11.81
CA MET A 226 -16.64 1.24 12.55
C MET A 226 -16.89 1.34 14.07
N ALA A 227 -17.82 2.19 14.49
CA ALA A 227 -18.13 2.39 15.90
C ALA A 227 -18.99 1.29 16.54
N GLU A 228 -19.39 0.26 15.78
CA GLU A 228 -19.97 -0.97 16.33
C GLU A 228 -18.90 -1.85 17.01
N LYS A 229 -17.61 -1.62 16.70
CA LYS A 229 -16.48 -2.28 17.33
C LYS A 229 -16.01 -1.50 18.55
N ALA A 230 -15.61 -2.22 19.59
CA ALA A 230 -15.04 -1.57 20.77
C ALA A 230 -13.78 -0.75 20.42
N PRO A 231 -13.51 0.37 21.12
CA PRO A 231 -12.28 1.12 20.97
C PRO A 231 -11.03 0.24 21.09
N GLY A 232 -10.09 0.41 20.16
CA GLY A 232 -8.85 -0.37 20.09
C GLY A 232 -8.99 -1.76 19.44
N VAL A 233 -10.14 -2.05 18.79
CA VAL A 233 -10.40 -3.34 18.14
C VAL A 233 -10.55 -3.16 16.63
N GLN A 234 -9.75 -3.91 15.85
CA GLN A 234 -9.81 -3.92 14.39
C GLN A 234 -9.80 -2.50 13.77
N ASP A 235 -10.81 -2.17 12.92
CA ASP A 235 -10.88 -0.89 12.23
C ASP A 235 -11.05 0.29 13.20
N ASN A 236 -11.61 0.08 14.37
CA ASN A 236 -11.79 1.11 15.37
C ASN A 236 -10.56 1.30 16.25
N GLY A 237 -9.46 1.72 15.64
CA GLY A 237 -8.22 2.05 16.35
C GLY A 237 -7.38 0.85 16.79
N GLY A 238 -7.69 -0.37 16.33
CA GLY A 238 -6.85 -1.54 16.55
C GLY A 238 -5.51 -1.46 15.82
N ILE A 239 -4.56 -2.33 16.18
CA ILE A 239 -3.29 -2.50 15.46
C ILE A 239 -3.56 -3.44 14.29
N TYR A 240 -3.89 -2.86 13.14
CA TYR A 240 -4.31 -3.63 11.97
C TYR A 240 -3.08 -4.06 11.16
N LEU A 241 -2.86 -5.37 11.01
CA LEU A 241 -1.59 -5.89 10.47
C LEU A 241 -1.42 -5.70 8.96
N HIS A 242 -2.50 -5.48 8.20
CA HIS A 242 -2.38 -5.16 6.78
C HIS A 242 -1.73 -3.78 6.57
N PRO A 243 -2.20 -2.66 7.17
CA PRO A 243 -1.47 -1.40 7.18
C PRO A 243 -0.09 -1.48 7.84
N SER A 244 0.10 -2.31 8.87
CA SER A 244 1.42 -2.53 9.45
C SER A 244 2.41 -3.13 8.44
N ALA A 245 1.93 -3.99 7.52
CA ALA A 245 2.75 -4.49 6.42
C ALA A 245 3.08 -3.40 5.39
N TRP A 246 2.16 -2.46 5.11
CA TRP A 246 2.48 -1.28 4.29
C TRP A 246 3.51 -0.38 4.97
N LYS A 247 3.47 -0.28 6.30
CA LYS A 247 4.47 0.49 7.05
C LYS A 247 5.89 -0.04 6.84
N LEU A 248 6.10 -1.35 6.75
CA LEU A 248 7.41 -1.91 6.42
C LEU A 248 7.94 -1.39 5.06
N ALA A 249 7.08 -1.32 4.05
CA ALA A 249 7.45 -0.74 2.76
C ALA A 249 7.75 0.77 2.88
N VAL A 250 6.93 1.50 3.64
CA VAL A 250 7.10 2.94 3.87
C VAL A 250 8.39 3.23 4.62
N ASP A 251 8.69 2.51 5.71
CA ASP A 251 9.94 2.67 6.48
C ASP A 251 11.16 2.37 5.61
N SER A 252 11.05 1.38 4.71
CA SER A 252 12.10 1.08 3.75
C SER A 252 12.31 2.21 2.73
N ILE A 253 11.23 2.77 2.18
CA ILE A 253 11.28 3.93 1.25
C ILE A 253 11.90 5.14 1.95
N LEU A 254 11.55 5.36 3.22
CA LEU A 254 12.08 6.47 4.03
C LEU A 254 13.47 6.18 4.62
N ARG A 255 14.09 5.04 4.28
CA ARG A 255 15.44 4.63 4.72
C ARG A 255 15.59 4.56 6.23
N ARG A 256 14.65 3.89 6.90
CA ARG A 256 14.56 3.76 8.36
C ARG A 256 14.77 2.30 8.81
N PRO A 257 15.98 1.73 8.72
CA PRO A 257 16.25 0.31 8.98
C PRO A 257 15.87 -0.13 10.41
N ASP A 258 16.03 0.74 11.40
CA ASP A 258 15.65 0.45 12.79
C ASP A 258 14.13 0.29 12.93
N ARG A 259 13.36 1.12 12.22
CA ARG A 259 11.89 1.01 12.18
C ARG A 259 11.43 -0.22 11.43
N VAL A 260 12.16 -0.64 10.40
CA VAL A 260 11.91 -1.90 9.69
C VAL A 260 12.06 -3.09 10.64
N GLU A 261 13.15 -3.16 11.44
CA GLU A 261 13.35 -4.23 12.41
C GLU A 261 12.24 -4.26 13.46
N GLU A 262 11.95 -3.11 14.05
CA GLU A 262 10.88 -2.97 15.05
C GLU A 262 9.51 -3.39 14.48
N GLY A 263 9.17 -2.93 13.28
CA GLY A 263 7.92 -3.26 12.60
C GLY A 263 7.78 -4.76 12.32
N LEU A 264 8.85 -5.41 11.83
CA LEU A 264 8.88 -6.87 11.63
C LEU A 264 8.59 -7.61 12.93
N ARG A 265 9.31 -7.29 14.01
CA ARG A 265 9.13 -7.93 15.33
C ARG A 265 7.73 -7.71 15.89
N LYS A 266 7.18 -6.49 15.76
CA LYS A 266 5.81 -6.15 16.20
C LYS A 266 4.75 -6.95 15.45
N MET A 267 4.98 -7.27 14.18
CA MET A 267 4.01 -8.02 13.37
C MET A 267 4.06 -9.54 13.60
N LEU A 268 5.22 -10.11 13.90
CA LEU A 268 5.39 -11.56 14.02
C LEU A 268 4.63 -12.13 15.23
N PRO A 269 3.75 -13.14 15.04
CA PRO A 269 2.88 -13.63 16.11
C PRO A 269 3.62 -14.38 17.22
N PHE A 270 4.82 -14.87 16.95
CA PHE A 270 5.66 -15.59 17.91
C PHE A 270 6.70 -14.69 18.61
N ASP A 271 6.91 -13.47 18.12
CA ASP A 271 7.83 -12.52 18.77
C ASP A 271 7.09 -11.76 19.87
N THR A 272 7.49 -11.99 21.13
CA THR A 272 6.87 -11.39 22.31
C THR A 272 7.64 -10.18 22.86
N THR A 273 8.68 -9.71 22.16
CA THR A 273 9.51 -8.58 22.57
C THR A 273 8.69 -7.32 22.82
N TYR A 274 7.68 -7.07 22.00
CA TYR A 274 6.87 -5.85 22.00
C TYR A 274 5.43 -6.06 22.49
N GLY A 275 5.14 -7.10 23.26
CA GLY A 275 3.82 -7.30 23.82
C GLY A 275 3.39 -8.76 23.87
N VAL A 276 2.18 -8.99 24.40
CA VAL A 276 1.65 -10.34 24.58
C VAL A 276 0.91 -10.76 23.31
N LYS A 277 1.41 -11.79 22.64
CA LYS A 277 0.78 -12.40 21.48
C LYS A 277 0.56 -13.88 21.80
N CYS A 278 -0.70 -14.23 22.04
CA CYS A 278 -1.11 -15.58 22.46
C CYS A 278 -1.94 -16.22 21.34
N GLY A 279 -1.39 -16.34 20.16
CA GLY A 279 -2.03 -16.94 18.99
C GLY A 279 -1.16 -17.98 18.34
N GLU A 280 -1.63 -18.55 17.23
CA GLU A 280 -0.89 -19.52 16.44
C GLU A 280 0.41 -18.87 15.90
N PRO A 281 1.60 -19.43 16.22
CA PRO A 281 2.88 -18.80 15.83
C PRO A 281 3.17 -18.86 14.32
N TYR A 282 2.42 -19.66 13.58
CA TYR A 282 2.55 -19.90 12.14
C TYR A 282 1.45 -19.21 11.30
N ALA A 283 0.56 -18.43 11.92
CA ALA A 283 -0.53 -17.74 11.24
C ALA A 283 -0.45 -16.23 11.46
N MET A 284 -0.66 -15.47 10.41
CA MET A 284 -0.85 -14.02 10.54
C MET A 284 -2.27 -13.71 10.99
N PHE A 285 -2.42 -12.67 11.77
CA PHE A 285 -3.69 -12.18 12.27
C PHE A 285 -4.17 -10.97 11.46
N ASN A 286 -5.47 -10.70 11.55
CA ASN A 286 -6.04 -9.47 11.03
C ASN A 286 -5.52 -8.26 11.81
N SER A 287 -5.55 -8.36 13.16
CA SER A 287 -5.14 -7.26 14.04
C SER A 287 -4.70 -7.77 15.41
N TYR A 288 -3.98 -6.92 16.13
CA TYR A 288 -3.81 -7.02 17.59
C TYR A 288 -4.68 -5.96 18.26
N PHE A 289 -5.12 -6.25 19.47
CA PHE A 289 -5.88 -5.30 20.28
C PHE A 289 -4.96 -4.18 20.77
N ALA A 290 -5.38 -2.94 20.60
CA ALA A 290 -4.62 -1.77 20.99
C ALA A 290 -4.64 -1.55 22.53
N PRO A 291 -3.76 -0.69 23.09
CA PRO A 291 -3.68 -0.41 24.53
C PRO A 291 -5.01 -0.01 25.17
N GLU A 292 -5.92 0.61 24.45
CA GLU A 292 -7.26 1.02 24.90
C GLU A 292 -8.12 -0.14 25.41
N THR A 293 -7.82 -1.36 24.98
CA THR A 293 -8.53 -2.57 25.41
C THR A 293 -8.09 -3.08 26.81
N GLY A 294 -7.15 -2.37 27.46
CA GLY A 294 -6.66 -2.69 28.81
C GLY A 294 -5.98 -4.05 28.87
N TYR A 295 -6.49 -4.98 29.69
CA TYR A 295 -5.87 -6.31 29.88
C TYR A 295 -5.83 -7.19 28.62
N ARG A 296 -6.58 -6.84 27.58
CA ARG A 296 -6.56 -7.53 26.28
C ARG A 296 -5.54 -6.96 25.30
N ALA A 297 -4.85 -5.89 25.65
CA ALA A 297 -3.87 -5.26 24.79
C ALA A 297 -2.81 -6.25 24.30
N GLY A 298 -2.51 -6.26 23.02
CA GLY A 298 -1.56 -7.17 22.38
C GLY A 298 -2.10 -8.58 22.08
N THR A 299 -3.36 -8.91 22.49
CA THR A 299 -3.94 -10.18 22.09
C THR A 299 -4.37 -10.15 20.60
N PRO A 300 -4.19 -11.27 19.87
CA PRO A 300 -4.55 -11.33 18.46
C PRO A 300 -6.05 -11.46 18.24
N GLY A 301 -6.54 -10.86 17.16
CA GLY A 301 -7.90 -10.98 16.67
C GLY A 301 -7.94 -11.58 15.27
N GLN A 302 -8.84 -12.51 15.01
CA GLN A 302 -9.13 -13.11 13.70
C GLN A 302 -7.89 -13.64 12.97
N SER A 303 -7.41 -14.81 13.35
CA SER A 303 -6.41 -15.56 12.59
C SER A 303 -6.97 -16.08 11.25
N TRP A 304 -6.11 -16.29 10.27
CA TRP A 304 -6.41 -16.86 8.93
C TRP A 304 -7.30 -16.00 8.01
N ARG A 305 -7.84 -14.89 8.47
CA ARG A 305 -8.73 -14.01 7.69
C ARG A 305 -8.07 -12.66 7.43
N THR A 306 -6.97 -12.65 6.65
CA THR A 306 -6.22 -11.42 6.45
C THR A 306 -5.36 -11.46 5.19
N ALA A 307 -5.24 -10.32 4.52
CA ALA A 307 -4.24 -10.07 3.48
C ALA A 307 -2.87 -9.65 4.05
N SER A 308 -2.73 -9.60 5.39
CA SER A 308 -1.48 -9.17 6.05
C SER A 308 -0.28 -10.03 5.65
N SER A 309 -0.47 -11.36 5.52
CA SER A 309 0.60 -12.29 5.15
C SER A 309 1.15 -12.01 3.75
N SER A 310 0.28 -11.81 2.77
CA SER A 310 0.68 -11.52 1.39
C SER A 310 1.41 -10.19 1.29
N TRP A 311 0.89 -9.15 1.96
CA TRP A 311 1.53 -7.85 2.00
C TRP A 311 2.83 -7.84 2.81
N MET A 312 2.91 -8.60 3.91
CA MET A 312 4.16 -8.76 4.65
C MET A 312 5.23 -9.40 3.78
N LEU A 313 4.90 -10.52 3.08
CA LEU A 313 5.82 -11.18 2.16
C LEU A 313 6.28 -10.22 1.05
N LYS A 314 5.34 -9.50 0.42
CA LYS A 314 5.65 -8.49 -0.60
C LYS A 314 6.56 -7.39 -0.03
N SER A 315 6.25 -6.83 1.11
CA SER A 315 7.05 -5.76 1.74
C SER A 315 8.45 -6.23 2.10
N VAL A 316 8.59 -7.45 2.62
CA VAL A 316 9.90 -8.02 2.93
C VAL A 316 10.73 -8.23 1.66
N ILE A 317 10.17 -8.84 0.62
CA ILE A 317 10.91 -9.13 -0.62
C ILE A 317 11.23 -7.84 -1.38
N GLU A 318 10.21 -7.02 -1.65
CA GLU A 318 10.37 -5.86 -2.53
C GLU A 318 11.07 -4.68 -1.85
N TYR A 319 10.82 -4.45 -0.55
CA TYR A 319 11.29 -3.23 0.11
C TYR A 319 12.40 -3.50 1.13
N VAL A 320 12.25 -4.53 2.00
CA VAL A 320 13.29 -4.83 2.98
C VAL A 320 14.52 -5.44 2.29
N PHE A 321 14.37 -6.51 1.50
CA PHE A 321 15.45 -7.03 0.65
C PHE A 321 15.69 -6.20 -0.61
N GLY A 322 14.77 -5.32 -0.96
CA GLY A 322 14.90 -4.38 -2.06
C GLY A 322 14.88 -5.01 -3.46
N LEU A 323 14.14 -6.10 -3.67
CA LEU A 323 14.09 -6.81 -4.95
C LEU A 323 12.94 -6.26 -5.82
N HIS A 324 13.19 -5.15 -6.49
CA HIS A 324 12.19 -4.49 -7.34
C HIS A 324 12.21 -5.06 -8.75
N ALA A 325 11.14 -5.76 -9.12
CA ALA A 325 10.92 -6.16 -10.51
C ALA A 325 10.62 -4.92 -11.35
N GLU A 326 11.45 -4.65 -12.36
CA GLU A 326 11.27 -3.59 -13.35
C GLU A 326 11.20 -4.19 -14.75
N LEU A 327 10.72 -3.45 -15.73
CA LEU A 327 10.62 -3.95 -17.10
C LEU A 327 12.01 -4.30 -17.67
N ALA A 328 13.04 -3.55 -17.30
CA ALA A 328 14.41 -3.75 -17.74
C ALA A 328 15.16 -4.88 -16.99
N GLY A 329 14.70 -5.32 -15.82
CA GLY A 329 15.40 -6.31 -15.01
C GLY A 329 15.03 -6.23 -13.53
N LEU A 330 15.88 -6.78 -12.66
CA LEU A 330 15.74 -6.73 -11.21
C LEU A 330 16.63 -5.62 -10.65
N ARG A 331 16.03 -4.57 -10.07
CA ARG A 331 16.77 -3.52 -9.35
C ARG A 331 16.89 -3.92 -7.87
N ILE A 332 18.07 -3.74 -7.30
CA ILE A 332 18.36 -4.09 -5.91
C ILE A 332 18.57 -2.81 -5.10
N ASP A 333 17.65 -2.55 -4.17
CA ASP A 333 17.65 -1.35 -3.33
C ASP A 333 17.09 -1.67 -1.92
N PRO A 334 17.88 -2.38 -1.08
CA PRO A 334 17.44 -2.88 0.22
C PRO A 334 17.36 -1.79 1.28
N CYS A 335 16.52 -2.07 2.29
CA CYS A 335 16.53 -1.38 3.58
C CYS A 335 16.54 -2.43 4.70
N LEU A 336 17.65 -3.15 4.83
CA LEU A 336 17.79 -4.22 5.81
C LEU A 336 17.96 -3.67 7.23
N PRO A 337 17.43 -4.37 8.26
CA PRO A 337 17.78 -4.09 9.64
C PRO A 337 19.28 -3.99 9.86
N LEU A 338 19.75 -3.03 10.64
CA LEU A 338 21.18 -2.83 10.89
C LEU A 338 21.83 -4.04 11.60
N SER A 339 21.04 -4.84 12.30
CA SER A 339 21.47 -6.09 12.94
C SER A 339 21.73 -7.22 11.93
N TRP A 340 21.27 -7.10 10.68
CA TRP A 340 21.45 -8.10 9.62
C TRP A 340 22.70 -7.79 8.78
N THR A 341 23.87 -7.93 9.39
CA THR A 341 25.15 -7.60 8.73
C THR A 341 25.53 -8.60 7.65
N GLU A 342 25.07 -9.85 7.75
CA GLU A 342 25.28 -10.89 6.76
C GLU A 342 23.96 -11.63 6.52
N CYS A 343 23.43 -11.54 5.31
CA CYS A 343 22.26 -12.32 4.90
C CYS A 343 22.24 -12.56 3.39
N SER A 344 21.38 -13.46 2.96
CA SER A 344 21.23 -13.76 1.56
C SER A 344 19.79 -14.12 1.19
N ILE A 345 19.47 -13.96 -0.08
CA ILE A 345 18.19 -14.39 -0.65
C ILE A 345 18.42 -14.94 -2.06
N VAL A 346 17.65 -15.96 -2.42
CA VAL A 346 17.62 -16.48 -3.78
C VAL A 346 16.27 -16.13 -4.40
N LYS A 347 16.28 -15.49 -5.57
CA LYS A 347 15.08 -15.19 -6.35
C LYS A 347 15.22 -15.79 -7.76
N VAL A 348 14.24 -16.59 -8.16
CA VAL A 348 14.07 -16.96 -9.58
C VAL A 348 13.22 -15.86 -10.23
N PHE A 349 13.76 -15.23 -11.26
CA PHE A 349 13.13 -14.11 -11.95
C PHE A 349 13.36 -14.22 -13.45
N ARG A 350 12.29 -14.42 -14.22
CA ARG A 350 12.31 -14.56 -15.67
C ARG A 350 13.33 -15.63 -16.14
N ASP A 351 13.22 -16.85 -15.61
CA ASP A 351 14.08 -18.00 -15.93
C ASP A 351 15.58 -17.79 -15.61
N CYS A 352 15.91 -16.83 -14.78
CA CYS A 352 17.25 -16.58 -14.26
C CYS A 352 17.25 -16.70 -12.74
N THR A 353 18.25 -17.36 -12.16
CA THR A 353 18.42 -17.44 -10.69
C THR A 353 19.34 -16.33 -10.22
N TYR A 354 18.87 -15.51 -9.27
CA TYR A 354 19.66 -14.47 -8.62
C TYR A 354 20.01 -14.97 -7.22
N GLU A 355 21.29 -15.23 -6.96
CA GLU A 355 21.85 -15.52 -5.63
C GLU A 355 22.43 -14.21 -5.08
N ILE A 356 21.74 -13.59 -4.12
CA ILE A 356 22.05 -12.24 -3.65
C ILE A 356 22.58 -12.34 -2.22
N PHE A 357 23.78 -11.82 -2.00
CA PHE A 357 24.47 -11.78 -0.73
C PHE A 357 24.63 -10.32 -0.28
N TYR A 358 24.21 -10.02 0.92
CA TYR A 358 24.29 -8.69 1.52
C TYR A 358 25.36 -8.70 2.62
N HIS A 359 26.24 -7.69 2.58
CA HIS A 359 27.33 -7.48 3.52
C HIS A 359 27.21 -6.07 4.08
N GLY A 360 26.73 -5.95 5.32
CA GLY A 360 26.52 -4.68 6.02
C GLY A 360 27.55 -4.44 7.10
N ASP A 361 27.89 -3.18 7.36
CA ASP A 361 28.75 -2.75 8.45
C ASP A 361 27.95 -2.33 9.71
N GLY A 362 26.63 -2.42 9.67
CA GLY A 362 25.73 -2.05 10.76
C GLY A 362 25.56 -0.53 10.93
N THR A 363 26.09 0.31 10.02
CA THR A 363 25.99 1.76 10.13
C THR A 363 24.85 2.37 9.29
N GLY A 364 24.39 1.62 8.26
CA GLY A 364 23.33 2.04 7.36
C GLY A 364 22.92 0.92 6.42
N SER A 365 21.90 1.16 5.64
CA SER A 365 21.37 0.22 4.64
C SER A 365 21.47 0.75 3.20
N ASP A 366 22.26 1.79 2.95
CA ASP A 366 22.50 2.29 1.60
C ASP A 366 23.43 1.32 0.84
N VAL A 367 23.13 1.12 -0.46
CA VAL A 367 24.03 0.36 -1.34
C VAL A 367 25.28 1.17 -1.64
N LEU A 368 26.40 0.74 -1.09
CA LEU A 368 27.72 1.36 -1.32
C LEU A 368 28.43 0.76 -2.53
N ALA A 369 28.24 -0.55 -2.76
CA ALA A 369 28.78 -1.26 -3.92
C ALA A 369 27.86 -2.40 -4.33
N LEU A 370 27.79 -2.67 -5.63
CA LEU A 370 27.04 -3.75 -6.24
C LEU A 370 27.94 -4.47 -7.26
N SER A 371 28.00 -5.79 -7.19
CA SER A 371 28.69 -6.58 -8.22
C SER A 371 27.82 -7.74 -8.72
N VAL A 372 27.98 -8.08 -9.99
CA VAL A 372 27.34 -9.22 -10.65
C VAL A 372 28.44 -10.12 -11.20
N ASN A 373 28.51 -11.36 -10.74
CA ASN A 373 29.56 -12.34 -11.10
C ASN A 373 30.98 -11.74 -10.94
N GLY A 374 31.19 -10.98 -9.85
CA GLY A 374 32.46 -10.34 -9.53
C GLY A 374 32.79 -9.06 -10.33
N LYS A 375 31.88 -8.58 -11.18
CA LYS A 375 32.05 -7.31 -11.91
C LYS A 375 31.19 -6.22 -11.26
N THR A 376 31.81 -5.10 -10.89
CA THR A 376 31.10 -3.95 -10.33
C THR A 376 30.14 -3.35 -11.36
N VAL A 377 28.93 -3.04 -10.91
CA VAL A 377 27.89 -2.36 -11.69
C VAL A 377 27.34 -1.16 -10.88
N PRO A 378 26.78 -0.13 -11.53
CA PRO A 378 26.13 0.97 -10.79
C PRO A 378 24.97 0.46 -9.92
N ALA A 379 24.86 0.97 -8.70
CA ALA A 379 23.93 0.49 -7.68
C ALA A 379 22.43 0.63 -8.08
N ASP A 380 22.12 1.58 -8.94
CA ASP A 380 20.77 1.89 -9.41
C ASP A 380 20.38 1.18 -10.72
N THR A 381 21.29 0.37 -11.29
CA THR A 381 21.07 -0.30 -12.57
C THR A 381 20.26 -1.57 -12.39
N PRO A 382 19.11 -1.74 -13.08
CA PRO A 382 18.41 -3.01 -13.12
C PRO A 382 19.28 -4.10 -13.77
N ILE A 383 19.41 -5.25 -13.10
CA ILE A 383 20.17 -6.39 -13.57
C ILE A 383 19.28 -7.21 -14.51
N ALA A 384 19.62 -7.24 -15.81
CA ALA A 384 18.87 -7.99 -16.80
C ALA A 384 18.97 -9.51 -16.54
N PRO A 385 17.87 -10.27 -16.66
CA PRO A 385 17.90 -11.73 -16.54
C PRO A 385 18.61 -12.36 -17.72
N VAL A 386 19.29 -13.48 -17.48
CA VAL A 386 19.88 -14.34 -18.50
C VAL A 386 19.26 -15.73 -18.35
N SER A 387 18.46 -16.13 -19.34
CA SER A 387 17.67 -17.38 -19.28
C SER A 387 18.54 -18.58 -18.99
N GLY A 388 18.14 -19.41 -18.02
CA GLY A 388 18.81 -20.62 -17.59
C GLY A 388 20.10 -20.42 -16.78
N GLU A 389 20.52 -19.16 -16.53
CA GLU A 389 21.76 -18.90 -15.79
C GLU A 389 21.50 -18.58 -14.31
N THR A 390 22.57 -18.73 -13.51
CA THR A 390 22.64 -18.24 -12.13
C THR A 390 23.58 -17.06 -12.06
N LEU A 391 23.07 -15.93 -11.56
CA LEU A 391 23.84 -14.71 -11.32
C LEU A 391 24.15 -14.61 -9.84
N LYS A 392 25.46 -14.56 -9.52
CA LYS A 392 25.91 -14.27 -8.16
C LYS A 392 26.04 -12.76 -7.99
N ILE A 393 25.35 -12.21 -6.97
CA ILE A 393 25.25 -10.79 -6.72
C ILE A 393 25.74 -10.51 -5.30
N ASP A 394 26.76 -9.67 -5.18
CA ASP A 394 27.27 -9.21 -3.89
C ASP A 394 26.91 -7.73 -3.71
N VAL A 395 26.28 -7.42 -2.59
CA VAL A 395 25.77 -6.07 -2.22
C VAL A 395 26.44 -5.61 -0.93
N THR A 396 27.23 -4.55 -0.99
CA THR A 396 27.84 -3.95 0.20
C THR A 396 26.97 -2.82 0.71
N LEU A 397 26.62 -2.86 1.99
CA LEU A 397 25.73 -1.92 2.65
C LEU A 397 26.47 -1.11 3.72
N GLY A 398 26.04 0.13 3.91
CA GLY A 398 26.53 1.02 4.94
C GLY A 398 25.83 2.37 4.86
N LYS A 399 26.36 3.36 5.56
CA LYS A 399 25.84 4.73 5.50
C LYS A 399 26.59 5.50 4.43
N LYS A 400 25.87 6.08 3.46
CA LYS A 400 26.46 7.05 2.52
C LYS A 400 26.93 8.29 3.27
N ALA A 401 28.09 8.82 2.87
CA ALA A 401 28.72 10.01 3.46
C ALA A 401 27.89 11.29 3.19
#